data_fd261e63a55930d74c4a847e685bc255
#
_entry.id   fd261e63a55930d74c4a847e685bc255
#
_cell.length_a   1.000
_cell.length_b   1.000
_cell.length_c   1.000
_cell.angle_alpha   90.00
_cell.angle_beta   90.00
_cell.angle_gamma   90.00
#
_symmetry.space_group_name_H-M   'P 1'
#
loop_
_entity.id
_entity.type
_entity.pdbx_description
1 polymer ?
#
loop_
_entity_poly.entity_id
_entity_poly.type
_entity_poly.pdbx_seq_one_letter_code
_entity_poly.pdbx_strand_id
1 'polypeptide(L)'
;MKRIRRILLCILMITVLCGISIVGNSVVKSENKSKEKKRTAITKEEMKEWDAPDEEILEYYDLGKFSTTLPVIYMNTMGQQILKENAIWGNIALLDGNGEEQSVFSVPNSIYRATIKYRGASSYKRFDKKQYRIKFYKNKKDSAKKVSLAGMGANSEWVLNGPYLDKTLIRNKLVYDLARELNGWAPDTRFVELFVDGEYQGVYLAVEPVTNGESRLRLS
;
A
#
# COMPACT_ATOMS: atom_id res chain seq x y z
N MET A 1 35.05 -18.50 31.05
CA MET A 1 34.86 -19.35 29.86
C MET A 1 33.47 -19.29 29.26
N LYS A 2 32.34 -19.27 30.00
CA LYS A 2 30.97 -19.20 29.42
C LYS A 2 30.64 -17.89 28.67
N ARG A 3 31.19 -16.72 29.09
CA ARG A 3 30.97 -15.42 28.43
C ARG A 3 31.66 -15.32 27.06
N ILE A 4 32.87 -15.84 26.93
CA ILE A 4 33.64 -15.80 25.68
C ILE A 4 33.01 -16.73 24.63
N ARG A 5 32.45 -17.87 25.01
CA ARG A 5 31.71 -18.76 24.12
C ARG A 5 30.45 -18.10 23.53
N ARG A 6 29.71 -17.31 24.34
CA ARG A 6 28.52 -16.58 23.85
C ARG A 6 28.87 -15.45 22.85
N ILE A 7 29.98 -14.74 23.12
CA ILE A 7 30.45 -13.69 22.20
C ILE A 7 30.92 -14.29 20.88
N LEU A 8 31.63 -15.42 20.90
CA LEU A 8 32.05 -16.12 19.67
C LEU A 8 30.86 -16.70 18.89
N LEU A 9 29.80 -17.17 19.55
CA LEU A 9 28.58 -17.63 18.89
C LEU A 9 27.83 -16.46 18.22
N CYS A 10 27.74 -15.30 18.86
CA CYS A 10 27.11 -14.10 18.26
C CYS A 10 27.89 -13.60 17.05
N ILE A 11 29.23 -13.60 17.10
CA ILE A 11 30.06 -13.19 15.95
C ILE A 11 29.90 -14.17 14.77
N LEU A 12 29.83 -15.49 15.07
CA LEU A 12 29.62 -16.51 14.04
C LEU A 12 28.24 -16.40 13.39
N MET A 13 27.20 -16.10 14.19
CA MET A 13 25.84 -15.85 13.67
C MET A 13 25.79 -14.61 12.77
N ILE A 14 26.45 -13.52 13.16
CA ILE A 14 26.51 -12.28 12.36
C ILE A 14 27.24 -12.52 11.02
N THR A 15 28.31 -13.28 11.00
CA THR A 15 29.03 -13.58 9.76
C THR A 15 28.24 -14.50 8.82
N VAL A 16 27.46 -15.43 9.35
CA VAL A 16 26.58 -16.29 8.56
C VAL A 16 25.42 -15.48 7.98
N LEU A 17 24.80 -14.58 8.75
CA LEU A 17 23.72 -13.70 8.27
C LEU A 17 24.22 -12.71 7.20
N CYS A 18 25.41 -12.11 7.37
CA CYS A 18 26.03 -11.26 6.34
C CYS A 18 26.40 -12.05 5.07
N GLY A 19 26.87 -13.28 5.22
CA GLY A 19 27.22 -14.15 4.08
C GLY A 19 25.98 -14.54 3.25
N ILE A 20 24.86 -14.85 3.91
CA ILE A 20 23.61 -15.21 3.25
C ILE A 20 23.00 -14.00 2.53
N SER A 21 23.09 -12.80 3.13
CA SER A 21 22.63 -11.55 2.48
C SER A 21 23.40 -11.20 1.20
N ILE A 22 24.72 -11.46 1.16
CA ILE A 22 25.55 -11.19 0.00
C ILE A 22 25.26 -12.20 -1.13
N VAL A 23 25.06 -13.47 -0.81
CA VAL A 23 24.72 -14.51 -1.79
C VAL A 23 23.29 -14.35 -2.29
N GLY A 24 22.34 -14.00 -1.40
CA GLY A 24 20.94 -13.73 -1.77
C GLY A 24 20.81 -12.55 -2.73
N ASN A 25 21.52 -11.44 -2.51
CA ASN A 25 21.48 -10.26 -3.37
C ASN A 25 22.17 -10.46 -4.73
N SER A 26 23.18 -11.33 -4.84
CA SER A 26 23.82 -11.62 -6.13
C SER A 26 22.98 -12.57 -7.00
N VAL A 27 22.28 -13.53 -6.41
CA VAL A 27 21.38 -14.44 -7.13
C VAL A 27 20.10 -13.71 -7.58
N VAL A 28 19.51 -12.85 -6.75
CA VAL A 28 18.33 -12.05 -7.13
C VAL A 28 18.64 -11.05 -8.24
N LYS A 29 19.87 -10.47 -8.31
CA LYS A 29 20.26 -9.57 -9.39
C LYS A 29 20.49 -10.26 -10.74
N SER A 30 20.84 -11.53 -10.77
CA SER A 30 21.05 -12.26 -12.02
C SER A 30 19.75 -12.82 -12.64
N GLU A 31 18.76 -13.16 -11.83
CA GLU A 31 17.46 -13.64 -12.32
C GLU A 31 16.51 -12.54 -12.82
N ASN A 32 16.65 -11.31 -12.31
CA ASN A 32 15.78 -10.20 -12.71
C ASN A 32 16.09 -9.62 -14.11
N LYS A 33 17.17 -10.04 -14.78
CA LYS A 33 17.49 -9.54 -16.14
C LYS A 33 16.86 -10.33 -17.28
N SER A 34 16.20 -11.46 -17.03
CA SER A 34 15.70 -12.34 -18.10
C SER A 34 14.21 -12.65 -18.12
N LYS A 35 13.40 -12.09 -17.19
CA LYS A 35 11.94 -12.40 -17.16
C LYS A 35 11.08 -11.15 -16.93
N GLU A 36 11.10 -10.23 -17.88
CA GLU A 36 9.95 -9.33 -18.11
C GLU A 36 8.77 -10.14 -18.72
N LYS A 37 8.33 -11.18 -18.03
CA LYS A 37 7.09 -11.86 -18.37
C LYS A 37 5.93 -11.04 -17.78
N LYS A 38 5.04 -10.55 -18.65
CA LYS A 38 3.69 -10.05 -18.31
C LYS A 38 3.07 -10.95 -17.25
N ARG A 39 3.12 -10.56 -15.97
CA ARG A 39 2.43 -11.32 -14.93
C ARG A 39 0.93 -11.12 -15.09
N THR A 40 0.27 -12.19 -15.36
CA THR A 40 -1.19 -12.39 -15.20
C THR A 40 -1.56 -12.19 -13.73
N ALA A 41 -2.81 -11.79 -13.47
CA ALA A 41 -3.36 -11.61 -12.13
C ALA A 41 -2.93 -12.73 -11.17
N ILE A 42 -2.54 -12.32 -9.97
CA ILE A 42 -2.22 -13.22 -8.86
C ILE A 42 -3.44 -14.08 -8.54
N THR A 43 -3.24 -15.38 -8.32
CA THR A 43 -4.28 -16.30 -7.90
C THR A 43 -4.65 -16.09 -6.43
N LYS A 44 -5.81 -16.63 -5.98
CA LYS A 44 -6.20 -16.56 -4.57
C LYS A 44 -5.21 -17.29 -3.65
N GLU A 45 -4.53 -18.30 -4.16
CA GLU A 45 -3.49 -19.04 -3.42
C GLU A 45 -2.22 -18.21 -3.26
N GLU A 46 -1.77 -17.53 -4.31
CA GLU A 46 -0.64 -16.59 -4.24
C GLU A 46 -0.94 -15.41 -3.32
N MET A 47 -2.21 -15.02 -3.12
CA MET A 47 -2.61 -13.98 -2.17
C MET A 47 -2.33 -14.33 -0.73
N LYS A 48 -2.50 -15.58 -0.34
CA LYS A 48 -2.26 -16.02 1.04
C LYS A 48 -0.78 -15.95 1.43
N GLU A 49 0.11 -16.03 0.45
CA GLU A 49 1.56 -16.02 0.72
C GLU A 49 2.18 -14.62 0.81
N TRP A 50 1.65 -13.64 0.10
CA TRP A 50 2.29 -12.32 0.11
C TRP A 50 1.57 -11.23 0.92
N ASP A 51 0.33 -11.46 1.34
CA ASP A 51 -0.41 -10.53 2.19
C ASP A 51 -0.25 -10.81 3.69
N ALA A 52 0.31 -11.97 4.06
CA ALA A 52 0.61 -12.25 5.46
C ALA A 52 1.83 -11.44 5.88
N PRO A 53 1.71 -10.55 6.88
CA PRO A 53 2.88 -9.96 7.51
C PRO A 53 3.77 -11.08 8.05
N ASP A 54 5.08 -10.86 8.01
CA ASP A 54 6.04 -11.79 8.57
C ASP A 54 5.69 -12.07 10.05
N GLU A 55 5.64 -13.33 10.46
CA GLU A 55 5.29 -13.72 11.83
C GLU A 55 6.20 -13.03 12.87
N GLU A 56 7.47 -12.80 12.54
CA GLU A 56 8.43 -12.08 13.38
C GLU A 56 8.02 -10.60 13.59
N ILE A 57 7.47 -9.96 12.57
CA ILE A 57 6.94 -8.59 12.64
C ILE A 57 5.65 -8.55 13.47
N LEU A 58 4.81 -9.57 13.35
CA LEU A 58 3.59 -9.71 14.14
C LEU A 58 3.88 -9.85 15.62
N GLU A 59 4.88 -10.67 15.99
CA GLU A 59 5.28 -10.88 17.37
C GLU A 59 5.92 -9.62 17.98
N TYR A 60 6.78 -8.92 17.23
CA TYR A 60 7.45 -7.70 17.68
C TYR A 60 6.50 -6.55 17.99
N TYR A 61 5.43 -6.36 17.18
CA TYR A 61 4.47 -5.29 17.33
C TYR A 61 3.15 -5.70 17.99
N ASP A 62 3.01 -6.94 18.44
CA ASP A 62 1.73 -7.54 18.91
C ASP A 62 0.59 -7.34 17.88
N LEU A 63 0.93 -7.29 16.60
CA LEU A 63 -0.02 -7.04 15.51
C LEU A 63 -0.94 -8.23 15.25
N GLY A 64 -0.68 -9.41 15.84
CA GLY A 64 -1.55 -10.58 15.75
C GLY A 64 -2.98 -10.34 16.27
N LYS A 65 -3.19 -9.23 17.01
CA LYS A 65 -4.49 -8.77 17.49
C LYS A 65 -4.95 -7.47 16.82
N PHE A 66 -4.20 -6.98 15.81
CA PHE A 66 -4.56 -5.73 15.18
C PHE A 66 -5.87 -5.89 14.41
N SER A 67 -6.91 -5.23 14.89
CA SER A 67 -8.20 -5.13 14.23
C SER A 67 -8.54 -3.67 13.96
N THR A 68 -9.36 -3.43 12.97
CA THR A 68 -9.76 -2.09 12.55
C THR A 68 -11.16 -2.11 11.96
N THR A 69 -11.88 -1.00 12.07
CA THR A 69 -13.13 -0.75 11.35
C THR A 69 -12.88 -0.01 10.03
N LEU A 70 -11.63 0.44 9.79
CA LEU A 70 -11.27 1.11 8.54
C LEU A 70 -11.01 0.10 7.44
N PRO A 71 -11.29 0.44 6.18
CA PRO A 71 -10.82 -0.33 5.04
C PRO A 71 -9.30 -0.42 5.02
N VAL A 72 -8.76 -1.57 4.64
CA VAL A 72 -7.32 -1.82 4.55
C VAL A 72 -6.90 -1.93 3.09
N ILE A 73 -5.83 -1.26 2.74
CA ILE A 73 -5.20 -1.31 1.43
C ILE A 73 -3.83 -1.97 1.58
N TYR A 74 -3.63 -3.07 0.85
CA TYR A 74 -2.33 -3.71 0.71
C TYR A 74 -1.76 -3.39 -0.67
N MET A 75 -0.60 -2.74 -0.71
CA MET A 75 0.15 -2.51 -1.95
C MET A 75 1.31 -3.50 -2.03
N ASN A 76 1.34 -4.30 -3.08
CA ASN A 76 2.46 -5.15 -3.40
C ASN A 76 3.19 -4.60 -4.63
N THR A 77 4.43 -4.18 -4.43
CA THR A 77 5.29 -3.64 -5.49
C THR A 77 6.02 -4.73 -6.28
N MET A 78 5.91 -5.98 -5.85
CA MET A 78 6.68 -7.11 -6.39
C MET A 78 8.20 -6.87 -6.32
N GLY A 79 8.65 -6.27 -5.22
CA GLY A 79 10.06 -5.95 -4.98
C GLY A 79 10.60 -4.78 -5.80
N GLN A 80 9.73 -3.99 -6.45
CA GLN A 80 10.14 -2.82 -7.21
C GLN A 80 10.15 -1.58 -6.31
N GLN A 81 11.16 -0.73 -6.48
CA GLN A 81 11.20 0.55 -5.79
C GLN A 81 10.14 1.49 -6.36
N ILE A 82 9.29 2.04 -5.50
CA ILE A 82 8.32 3.07 -5.90
C ILE A 82 9.07 4.35 -6.27
N LEU A 83 8.74 4.92 -7.43
CA LEU A 83 9.35 6.13 -7.95
C LEU A 83 8.34 7.27 -8.00
N LYS A 84 8.84 8.49 -8.12
CA LYS A 84 8.00 9.69 -8.27
C LYS A 84 7.69 9.98 -9.74
N GLU A 85 8.68 9.86 -10.60
CA GLU A 85 8.59 10.21 -12.01
C GLU A 85 7.79 9.16 -12.79
N ASN A 86 8.15 7.91 -12.61
CA ASN A 86 7.55 6.77 -13.31
C ASN A 86 6.72 5.92 -12.37
N ALA A 87 5.56 5.49 -12.85
CA ALA A 87 4.75 4.53 -12.12
C ALA A 87 5.29 3.11 -12.33
N ILE A 88 5.34 2.33 -11.27
CA ILE A 88 5.65 0.91 -11.30
C ILE A 88 4.36 0.09 -11.39
N TRP A 89 4.44 -1.11 -11.94
CA TRP A 89 3.36 -2.09 -11.87
C TRP A 89 3.38 -2.81 -10.53
N GLY A 90 2.20 -3.03 -9.98
CA GLY A 90 2.01 -3.78 -8.75
C GLY A 90 0.57 -4.29 -8.63
N ASN A 91 0.26 -4.82 -7.47
CA ASN A 91 -1.08 -5.27 -7.13
C ASN A 91 -1.57 -4.51 -5.90
N ILE A 92 -2.87 -4.26 -5.88
CA ILE A 92 -3.57 -3.64 -4.75
C ILE A 92 -4.64 -4.63 -4.29
N ALA A 93 -4.53 -5.07 -3.05
CA ALA A 93 -5.59 -5.82 -2.40
C ALA A 93 -6.39 -4.90 -1.49
N LEU A 94 -7.71 -5.10 -1.44
CA LEU A 94 -8.64 -4.34 -0.63
C LEU A 94 -9.35 -5.27 0.36
N LEU A 95 -9.30 -4.90 1.62
CA LEU A 95 -10.09 -5.51 2.68
C LEU A 95 -11.02 -4.43 3.25
N ASP A 96 -12.32 -4.63 3.16
CA ASP A 96 -13.32 -3.69 3.64
C ASP A 96 -14.44 -4.45 4.35
N GLY A 97 -14.55 -4.25 5.66
CA GLY A 97 -15.59 -4.81 6.52
C GLY A 97 -16.86 -3.97 6.55
N ASN A 98 -16.99 -2.95 5.69
CA ASN A 98 -18.13 -2.03 5.67
C ASN A 98 -18.42 -1.37 7.04
N GLY A 99 -17.36 -1.05 7.79
CA GLY A 99 -17.43 -0.45 9.12
C GLY A 99 -17.50 -1.44 10.28
N GLU A 100 -17.61 -2.73 9.99
CA GLU A 100 -17.46 -3.77 11.01
C GLU A 100 -16.00 -3.98 11.37
N GLU A 101 -15.73 -4.38 12.61
CA GLU A 101 -14.40 -4.70 13.07
C GLU A 101 -13.88 -5.95 12.36
N GLN A 102 -12.68 -5.85 11.83
CA GLN A 102 -12.02 -6.92 11.09
C GLN A 102 -10.53 -7.00 11.44
N SER A 103 -9.97 -8.20 11.45
CA SER A 103 -8.54 -8.36 11.56
C SER A 103 -7.88 -7.88 10.27
N VAL A 104 -6.79 -7.12 10.37
CA VAL A 104 -5.98 -6.70 9.21
C VAL A 104 -5.34 -7.89 8.48
N PHE A 105 -5.34 -9.09 9.09
CA PHE A 105 -4.84 -10.34 8.48
C PHE A 105 -5.92 -11.17 7.81
N SER A 106 -7.16 -10.65 7.75
CA SER A 106 -8.24 -11.32 7.03
C SER A 106 -7.95 -11.33 5.53
N VAL A 107 -8.51 -12.34 4.85
CA VAL A 107 -8.37 -12.46 3.40
C VAL A 107 -9.02 -11.25 2.70
N PRO A 108 -8.28 -10.51 1.86
CA PRO A 108 -8.82 -9.37 1.14
C PRO A 108 -10.06 -9.71 0.30
N ASN A 109 -11.02 -8.79 0.26
CA ASN A 109 -12.24 -8.96 -0.54
C ASN A 109 -11.95 -8.98 -2.05
N SER A 110 -10.91 -8.28 -2.47
CA SER A 110 -10.59 -8.14 -3.89
C SER A 110 -9.14 -7.77 -4.12
N ILE A 111 -8.60 -8.16 -5.30
CA ILE A 111 -7.29 -7.76 -5.76
C ILE A 111 -7.37 -7.19 -7.16
N TYR A 112 -6.54 -6.21 -7.39
CA TYR A 112 -6.47 -5.48 -8.65
C TYR A 112 -5.04 -5.27 -9.10
N ARG A 113 -4.80 -5.44 -10.39
CA ARG A 113 -3.59 -4.94 -11.04
C ARG A 113 -3.62 -3.42 -11.07
N ALA A 114 -2.54 -2.78 -10.66
CA ALA A 114 -2.47 -1.33 -10.58
C ALA A 114 -1.09 -0.79 -10.98
N THR A 115 -1.03 0.49 -11.27
CA THR A 115 0.23 1.23 -11.26
C THR A 115 0.30 2.10 -10.02
N ILE A 116 1.49 2.19 -9.45
CA ILE A 116 1.78 2.86 -8.18
C ILE A 116 2.92 3.83 -8.40
N LYS A 117 2.80 5.06 -7.88
CA LYS A 117 3.90 6.00 -7.82
C LYS A 117 3.76 6.97 -6.66
N TYR A 118 4.87 7.55 -6.24
CA TYR A 118 4.82 8.66 -5.31
C TYR A 118 4.22 9.91 -5.96
N ARG A 119 3.56 10.73 -5.14
CA ARG A 119 3.05 12.04 -5.55
C ARG A 119 3.51 13.14 -4.59
N GLY A 120 3.21 14.37 -4.97
CA GLY A 120 3.56 15.58 -4.22
C GLY A 120 4.88 16.19 -4.70
N ALA A 121 5.06 17.47 -4.48
CA ALA A 121 6.31 18.18 -4.76
C ALA A 121 7.09 18.37 -3.45
N SER A 122 6.67 19.31 -2.63
CA SER A 122 7.31 19.63 -1.35
C SER A 122 7.15 18.51 -0.32
N SER A 123 5.96 17.88 -0.25
CA SER A 123 5.70 16.77 0.67
C SER A 123 6.59 15.56 0.37
N TYR A 124 6.80 15.23 -0.90
CA TYR A 124 7.70 14.14 -1.30
C TYR A 124 9.14 14.36 -0.83
N LYS A 125 9.63 15.60 -0.93
CA LYS A 125 11.02 15.93 -0.56
C LYS A 125 11.24 16.06 0.95
N ARG A 126 10.22 16.53 1.69
CA ARG A 126 10.38 16.97 3.09
C ARG A 126 9.90 15.95 4.11
N PHE A 127 9.00 15.02 3.75
CA PHE A 127 8.35 14.15 4.72
C PHE A 127 8.63 12.68 4.42
N ASP A 128 8.84 11.91 5.49
CA ASP A 128 9.05 10.46 5.39
C ASP A 128 7.77 9.73 4.98
N LYS A 129 6.63 10.13 5.54
CA LYS A 129 5.33 9.60 5.15
C LYS A 129 4.96 10.07 3.75
N LYS A 130 5.20 9.22 2.75
CA LYS A 130 4.98 9.52 1.35
C LYS A 130 3.50 9.47 0.98
N GLN A 131 3.13 10.19 -0.06
CA GLN A 131 1.81 10.11 -0.66
C GLN A 131 1.88 9.30 -1.94
N TYR A 132 0.80 8.59 -2.26
CA TYR A 132 0.74 7.71 -3.41
C TYR A 132 -0.35 8.12 -4.38
N ARG A 133 -0.11 7.85 -5.66
CA ARG A 133 -1.09 7.84 -6.73
C ARG A 133 -1.18 6.42 -7.24
N ILE A 134 -2.39 5.86 -7.24
CA ILE A 134 -2.66 4.52 -7.73
C ILE A 134 -3.64 4.60 -8.90
N LYS A 135 -3.46 3.72 -9.88
CA LYS A 135 -4.36 3.61 -11.01
C LYS A 135 -4.61 2.14 -11.32
N PHE A 136 -5.89 1.76 -11.33
CA PHE A 136 -6.33 0.39 -11.54
C PHE A 136 -6.50 0.05 -13.02
N TYR A 137 -6.19 -1.20 -13.36
CA TYR A 137 -6.24 -1.72 -14.72
C TYR A 137 -6.96 -3.07 -14.78
N LYS A 138 -7.50 -3.40 -15.95
CA LYS A 138 -8.05 -4.73 -16.22
C LYS A 138 -6.92 -5.74 -16.32
N ASN A 139 -7.13 -6.94 -15.79
CA ASN A 139 -6.08 -7.96 -15.66
C ASN A 139 -5.42 -8.37 -16.99
N LYS A 140 -6.17 -8.37 -18.10
CA LYS A 140 -5.69 -8.82 -19.41
C LYS A 140 -5.37 -7.69 -20.40
N LYS A 141 -5.66 -6.45 -20.06
CA LYS A 141 -5.50 -5.29 -20.95
C LYS A 141 -4.98 -4.09 -20.17
N ASP A 142 -4.13 -3.28 -20.78
CA ASP A 142 -3.66 -2.03 -20.19
C ASP A 142 -4.74 -0.92 -20.22
N SER A 143 -6.00 -1.32 -20.17
CA SER A 143 -7.14 -0.42 -20.09
C SER A 143 -7.53 -0.20 -18.64
N ALA A 144 -7.89 1.04 -18.31
CA ALA A 144 -8.32 1.44 -16.98
C ALA A 144 -9.50 0.60 -16.47
N LYS A 145 -9.48 0.24 -15.19
CA LYS A 145 -10.57 -0.41 -14.47
C LYS A 145 -11.14 0.54 -13.45
N LYS A 146 -12.45 0.78 -13.48
CA LYS A 146 -13.12 1.51 -12.41
C LYS A 146 -13.28 0.60 -11.20
N VAL A 147 -12.83 1.06 -10.03
CA VAL A 147 -12.89 0.36 -8.73
C VAL A 147 -13.48 1.30 -7.72
N SER A 148 -14.45 0.86 -6.94
CA SER A 148 -14.90 1.55 -5.73
C SER A 148 -13.86 1.32 -4.64
N LEU A 149 -13.31 2.38 -4.10
CA LEU A 149 -12.32 2.33 -3.03
C LEU A 149 -12.99 2.79 -1.73
N ALA A 150 -13.00 1.93 -0.72
CA ALA A 150 -13.59 2.24 0.58
C ALA A 150 -15.03 2.79 0.50
N GLY A 151 -15.87 2.20 -0.34
CA GLY A 151 -17.26 2.61 -0.56
C GLY A 151 -17.47 3.89 -1.38
N MET A 152 -16.40 4.57 -1.81
CA MET A 152 -16.50 5.75 -2.68
C MET A 152 -16.86 5.38 -4.12
N GLY A 153 -17.35 6.34 -4.88
CA GLY A 153 -17.77 6.15 -6.28
C GLY A 153 -16.66 5.56 -7.17
N ALA A 154 -17.01 4.56 -8.00
CA ALA A 154 -16.03 3.81 -8.77
C ALA A 154 -15.25 4.66 -9.78
N ASN A 155 -13.94 4.65 -9.69
CA ASN A 155 -13.03 5.31 -10.62
C ASN A 155 -11.72 4.50 -10.78
N SER A 156 -10.97 4.81 -11.84
CA SER A 156 -9.72 4.10 -12.11
C SER A 156 -8.51 4.68 -11.38
N GLU A 157 -8.62 5.87 -10.82
CA GLU A 157 -7.49 6.56 -10.22
C GLU A 157 -7.83 7.11 -8.84
N TRP A 158 -6.88 6.96 -7.91
CA TRP A 158 -7.02 7.35 -6.52
C TRP A 158 -5.71 7.93 -5.97
N VAL A 159 -5.86 8.73 -4.93
CA VAL A 159 -4.76 9.31 -4.18
C VAL A 159 -4.80 8.79 -2.75
N LEU A 160 -3.67 8.35 -2.23
CA LEU A 160 -3.49 8.08 -0.81
C LEU A 160 -2.67 9.23 -0.22
N ASN A 161 -3.34 10.07 0.54
CA ASN A 161 -2.72 11.22 1.20
C ASN A 161 -2.25 10.82 2.60
N GLY A 162 -0.95 10.92 2.85
CA GLY A 162 -0.35 10.73 4.17
C GLY A 162 -0.21 12.09 4.88
N PRO A 163 -1.09 12.43 5.82
CA PRO A 163 -1.10 13.74 6.47
C PRO A 163 0.01 13.85 7.54
N TYR A 164 1.25 14.02 7.12
CA TYR A 164 2.42 14.00 8.00
C TYR A 164 2.43 15.13 9.04
N LEU A 165 2.11 16.37 8.63
CA LEU A 165 2.12 17.55 9.51
C LEU A 165 0.86 17.67 10.37
N ASP A 166 -0.23 17.08 9.94
CA ASP A 166 -1.47 17.09 10.69
C ASP A 166 -1.52 15.92 11.68
N LYS A 167 -1.12 16.17 12.90
CA LYS A 167 -1.12 15.17 13.98
C LYS A 167 -2.52 14.68 14.35
N THR A 168 -3.56 15.42 13.99
CA THR A 168 -4.95 15.01 14.20
C THR A 168 -5.45 14.08 13.09
N LEU A 169 -4.79 14.04 11.94
CA LEU A 169 -5.13 13.33 10.70
C LEU A 169 -6.44 13.78 10.04
N ILE A 170 -7.28 14.57 10.69
CA ILE A 170 -8.67 14.85 10.28
C ILE A 170 -8.86 16.16 9.50
N ARG A 171 -7.88 17.08 9.48
CA ARG A 171 -8.09 18.42 8.89
C ARG A 171 -8.51 18.37 7.42
N ASN A 172 -7.82 17.57 6.61
CA ASN A 172 -8.18 17.42 5.19
C ASN A 172 -9.57 16.81 5.03
N LYS A 173 -9.89 15.77 5.80
CA LYS A 173 -11.22 15.14 5.78
C LYS A 173 -12.31 16.16 6.11
N LEU A 174 -12.15 16.89 7.20
CA LEU A 174 -13.11 17.90 7.65
C LEU A 174 -13.34 18.99 6.59
N VAL A 175 -12.27 19.50 5.97
CA VAL A 175 -12.37 20.53 4.94
C VAL A 175 -13.08 20.02 3.69
N TYR A 176 -12.81 18.79 3.26
CA TYR A 176 -13.50 18.21 2.10
C TYR A 176 -14.97 17.95 2.39
N ASP A 177 -15.32 17.46 3.58
CA ASP A 177 -16.70 17.20 3.96
C ASP A 177 -17.48 18.53 4.04
N LEU A 178 -16.94 19.54 4.71
CA LEU A 178 -17.54 20.86 4.79
C LEU A 178 -17.70 21.51 3.40
N ALA A 179 -16.67 21.42 2.56
CA ALA A 179 -16.74 21.95 1.19
C ALA A 179 -17.84 21.26 0.36
N ARG A 180 -18.09 19.97 0.57
CA ARG A 180 -19.17 19.24 -0.09
C ARG A 180 -20.54 19.74 0.34
N GLU A 181 -20.72 19.96 1.63
CA GLU A 181 -21.97 20.51 2.16
C GLU A 181 -22.26 21.91 1.66
N LEU A 182 -21.23 22.78 1.65
CA LEU A 182 -21.39 24.19 1.25
C LEU A 182 -21.50 24.39 -0.26
N ASN A 183 -20.74 23.63 -1.07
CA ASN A 183 -20.63 23.86 -2.52
C ASN A 183 -21.35 22.78 -3.35
N GLY A 184 -22.03 21.81 -2.72
CA GLY A 184 -22.70 20.71 -3.40
C GLY A 184 -21.77 19.67 -4.01
N TRP A 185 -20.47 19.94 -4.14
CA TRP A 185 -19.45 19.00 -4.61
C TRP A 185 -18.08 19.29 -4.03
N ALA A 186 -17.41 18.26 -3.58
CA ALA A 186 -15.98 18.20 -3.27
C ALA A 186 -15.51 16.75 -3.43
N PRO A 187 -14.20 16.51 -3.61
CA PRO A 187 -13.64 15.15 -3.61
C PRO A 187 -14.12 14.33 -2.42
N ASP A 188 -14.60 13.12 -2.67
CA ASP A 188 -14.89 12.20 -1.57
C ASP A 188 -13.60 11.69 -0.94
N THR A 189 -13.67 11.41 0.35
CA THR A 189 -12.52 11.00 1.13
C THR A 189 -12.89 9.94 2.16
N ARG A 190 -12.01 8.95 2.36
CA ARG A 190 -12.16 7.92 3.39
C ARG A 190 -10.82 7.67 4.06
N PHE A 191 -10.83 7.46 5.37
CA PHE A 191 -9.67 6.92 6.05
C PHE A 191 -9.48 5.45 5.70
N VAL A 192 -8.23 5.06 5.55
CA VAL A 192 -7.83 3.68 5.25
C VAL A 192 -6.54 3.35 5.99
N GLU A 193 -6.37 2.09 6.35
CA GLU A 193 -5.08 1.56 6.78
C GLU A 193 -4.26 1.21 5.54
N LEU A 194 -2.96 1.42 5.57
CA LEU A 194 -2.08 1.14 4.44
C LEU A 194 -0.94 0.20 4.83
N PHE A 195 -0.79 -0.87 4.07
CA PHE A 195 0.39 -1.73 4.07
C PHE A 195 1.09 -1.65 2.71
N VAL A 196 2.42 -1.63 2.71
CA VAL A 196 3.25 -1.66 1.50
C VAL A 196 4.26 -2.78 1.66
N ASP A 197 4.19 -3.79 0.79
CA ASP A 197 5.06 -4.97 0.82
C ASP A 197 5.15 -5.63 2.22
N GLY A 198 4.00 -5.73 2.91
CA GLY A 198 3.87 -6.26 4.26
C GLY A 198 4.13 -5.27 5.40
N GLU A 199 4.73 -4.12 5.13
CA GLU A 199 5.01 -3.11 6.16
C GLU A 199 3.83 -2.17 6.38
N TYR A 200 3.43 -1.99 7.63
CA TYR A 200 2.38 -1.05 8.02
C TYR A 200 2.84 0.40 7.90
N GLN A 201 2.15 1.17 7.09
CA GLN A 201 2.44 2.59 6.85
C GLN A 201 1.56 3.55 7.65
N GLY A 202 0.61 3.02 8.43
CA GLY A 202 -0.34 3.79 9.23
C GLY A 202 -1.58 4.23 8.45
N VAL A 203 -2.38 5.08 9.09
CA VAL A 203 -3.61 5.62 8.51
C VAL A 203 -3.31 6.61 7.40
N TYR A 204 -4.01 6.46 6.28
CA TYR A 204 -4.01 7.38 5.14
C TYR A 204 -5.42 7.91 4.88
N LEU A 205 -5.50 9.02 4.17
CA LEU A 205 -6.74 9.52 3.62
C LEU A 205 -6.77 9.16 2.13
N ALA A 206 -7.63 8.23 1.74
CA ALA A 206 -7.95 7.97 0.35
C ALA A 206 -8.79 9.14 -0.16
N VAL A 207 -8.40 9.72 -1.29
CA VAL A 207 -8.99 10.94 -1.85
C VAL A 207 -9.30 10.74 -3.31
N GLU A 208 -10.46 11.16 -3.74
CA GLU A 208 -10.79 11.28 -5.15
C GLU A 208 -9.95 12.38 -5.80
N PRO A 209 -9.20 12.10 -6.89
CA PRO A 209 -8.61 13.18 -7.67
C PRO A 209 -9.71 14.02 -8.35
N VAL A 210 -9.47 15.31 -8.47
CA VAL A 210 -10.37 16.21 -9.22
C VAL A 210 -10.23 15.89 -10.70
N THR A 211 -11.20 15.15 -11.22
CA THR A 211 -11.27 14.74 -12.63
C THR A 211 -12.71 14.86 -13.11
N ASN A 212 -12.91 15.09 -14.41
CA ASN A 212 -14.22 15.05 -15.01
C ASN A 212 -14.74 13.61 -15.12
N GLY A 213 -16.01 13.37 -14.77
CA GLY A 213 -16.66 12.06 -14.87
C GLY A 213 -17.98 11.96 -14.11
N GLU A 214 -18.71 10.88 -14.37
CA GLU A 214 -20.05 10.66 -13.78
C GLU A 214 -20.03 10.60 -12.24
N SER A 215 -19.02 9.95 -11.66
CA SER A 215 -18.83 9.82 -10.21
C SER A 215 -17.90 10.89 -9.64
N ARG A 216 -17.55 11.90 -10.41
CA ARG A 216 -16.62 12.98 -10.06
C ARG A 216 -17.23 14.34 -10.37
N LEU A 217 -16.40 15.36 -10.57
CA LEU A 217 -16.85 16.67 -11.02
C LEU A 217 -17.44 16.55 -12.43
N ARG A 218 -18.69 16.97 -12.60
CA ARG A 218 -19.33 17.06 -13.91
C ARG A 218 -19.12 18.48 -14.44
N LEU A 219 -18.26 18.60 -15.43
CA LEU A 219 -18.12 19.85 -16.20
C LEU A 219 -19.03 19.75 -17.41
N SER A 220 -19.91 20.72 -17.54
CA SER A 220 -20.77 20.94 -18.74
C SER A 220 -19.94 21.42 -19.90
#